data_7ff5d1e541b75ffa8a414a85bfdf7d98
#
_entry.id   7ff5d1e541b75ffa8a414a85bfdf7d98
#
_cell.length_a   1.000
_cell.length_b   1.000
_cell.length_c   1.000
_cell.angle_alpha   90.00
_cell.angle_beta   90.00
_cell.angle_gamma   90.00
#
_symmetry.space_group_name_H-M   'P 1'
#
loop_
_entity.id
_entity.type
_entity.pdbx_description
1 polymer ?
#
loop_
_entity_poly.entity_id
_entity_poly.type
_entity_poly.pdbx_seq_one_letter_code
_entity_poly.pdbx_strand_id
1 'polypeptide(L)'
;MVGTQSRNTMSRPVDCFLQSLVEIVNDESANIPITLSVGGLLISGDMIGGRTYFDEFARRFKDGFRDISSETASTIEETFKRLGDVYDPIQKESQGSAAILKPYLIHLKDAQIYQSGASHPPSEKRVLWRGRLEAVDGFSLGKLSLR
;
A
#
# COMPACT_ATOMS: atom_id res chain seq x y z
N MET A 1 -36.33 -5.97 -28.31
CA MET A 1 -35.90 -5.01 -27.26
C MET A 1 -34.71 -5.60 -26.54
N VAL A 2 -33.56 -5.07 -26.85
CA VAL A 2 -32.34 -5.46 -26.17
C VAL A 2 -32.27 -4.62 -24.91
N GLY A 3 -32.61 -5.23 -23.78
CA GLY A 3 -32.40 -4.57 -22.50
C GLY A 3 -30.90 -4.32 -22.31
N THR A 4 -30.53 -3.06 -22.19
CA THR A 4 -29.20 -2.68 -21.73
C THR A 4 -29.03 -3.23 -20.33
N GLN A 5 -28.42 -4.41 -20.25
CA GLN A 5 -27.89 -4.84 -18.97
C GLN A 5 -26.77 -3.86 -18.64
N SER A 6 -27.05 -2.93 -17.75
CA SER A 6 -25.98 -2.21 -17.09
C SER A 6 -25.09 -3.29 -16.49
N ARG A 7 -23.88 -3.42 -17.00
CA ARG A 7 -22.86 -4.21 -16.33
C ARG A 7 -22.63 -3.54 -14.99
N ASN A 8 -23.36 -4.01 -14.02
CA ASN A 8 -23.07 -3.72 -12.64
C ASN A 8 -21.70 -4.32 -12.42
N THR A 9 -20.67 -3.50 -12.59
CA THR A 9 -19.32 -3.87 -12.17
C THR A 9 -19.37 -3.99 -10.66
N MET A 10 -19.80 -5.16 -10.18
CA MET A 10 -19.69 -5.48 -8.78
C MET A 10 -18.22 -5.43 -8.44
N SER A 11 -17.82 -4.39 -7.71
CA SER A 11 -16.50 -4.35 -7.09
C SER A 11 -16.35 -5.64 -6.29
N ARG A 12 -15.21 -6.31 -6.44
CA ARG A 12 -14.92 -7.49 -5.62
C ARG A 12 -15.06 -7.11 -4.15
N PRO A 13 -15.73 -7.92 -3.34
CA PRO A 13 -15.83 -7.63 -1.92
C PRO A 13 -14.44 -7.62 -1.30
N VAL A 14 -14.19 -6.62 -0.45
CA VAL A 14 -12.95 -6.50 0.31
C VAL A 14 -13.03 -7.44 1.50
N ASP A 15 -11.93 -8.14 1.80
CA ASP A 15 -11.80 -8.91 3.02
C ASP A 15 -11.80 -7.95 4.23
N CYS A 16 -12.88 -7.97 5.01
CA CYS A 16 -13.02 -7.09 6.17
C CYS A 16 -11.95 -7.35 7.24
N PHE A 17 -11.46 -8.58 7.33
CA PHE A 17 -10.39 -8.91 8.27
C PHE A 17 -9.08 -8.24 7.86
N LEU A 18 -8.69 -8.36 6.60
CA LEU A 18 -7.50 -7.68 6.08
C LEU A 18 -7.64 -6.15 6.19
N GLN A 19 -8.82 -5.62 5.89
CA GLN A 19 -9.11 -4.20 6.01
C GLN A 19 -8.91 -3.71 7.45
N SER A 20 -9.30 -4.50 8.45
CA SER A 20 -9.07 -4.18 9.85
C SER A 20 -7.58 -4.10 10.20
N LEU A 21 -6.76 -4.98 9.63
CA LEU A 21 -5.31 -4.92 9.82
C LEU A 21 -4.71 -3.66 9.20
N VAL A 22 -5.22 -3.26 8.03
CA VAL A 22 -4.81 -2.00 7.39
C VAL A 22 -5.17 -0.80 8.26
N GLU A 23 -6.35 -0.78 8.86
CA GLU A 23 -6.75 0.28 9.80
C GLU A 23 -5.78 0.38 10.97
N ILE A 24 -5.37 -0.76 11.53
CA ILE A 24 -4.43 -0.79 12.65
C ILE A 24 -3.10 -0.14 12.26
N VAL A 25 -2.52 -0.50 11.12
CA VAL A 25 -1.23 0.08 10.72
C VAL A 25 -1.34 1.55 10.34
N ASN A 26 -2.50 1.99 9.84
CA ASN A 26 -2.76 3.40 9.56
C ASN A 26 -2.83 4.24 10.83
N ASP A 27 -3.45 3.70 11.87
CA ASP A 27 -3.72 4.44 13.10
C ASP A 27 -2.57 4.36 14.11
N GLU A 28 -1.91 3.21 14.19
CA GLU A 28 -0.93 2.93 15.25
C GLU A 28 0.54 3.02 14.79
N SER A 29 0.78 3.34 13.54
CA SER A 29 2.15 3.36 12.96
C SER A 29 2.93 2.06 13.20
N ALA A 30 2.21 0.95 13.26
CA ALA A 30 2.79 -0.38 13.44
C ALA A 30 3.16 -0.99 12.08
N ASN A 31 4.06 -1.96 12.11
CA ASN A 31 4.42 -2.75 10.95
C ASN A 31 3.97 -4.19 11.16
N ILE A 32 3.33 -4.78 10.16
CA ILE A 32 2.87 -6.17 10.23
C ILE A 32 3.51 -6.95 9.09
N PRO A 33 4.40 -7.92 9.39
CA PRO A 33 4.92 -8.81 8.35
C PRO A 33 3.78 -9.62 7.73
N ILE A 34 3.68 -9.60 6.41
CA ILE A 34 2.54 -10.20 5.70
C ILE A 34 2.97 -10.69 4.33
N THR A 35 2.27 -11.72 3.86
CA THR A 35 2.39 -12.20 2.48
C THR A 35 1.00 -12.17 1.85
N LEU A 36 0.91 -11.49 0.71
CA LEU A 36 -0.33 -11.32 -0.04
C LEU A 36 -0.31 -12.18 -1.30
N SER A 37 -1.45 -12.77 -1.64
CA SER A 37 -1.67 -13.40 -2.93
C SER A 37 -2.47 -12.44 -3.81
N VAL A 38 -1.89 -12.03 -4.92
CA VAL A 38 -2.49 -11.06 -5.84
C VAL A 38 -2.29 -11.54 -7.28
N GLY A 39 -3.38 -11.99 -7.92
CA GLY A 39 -3.35 -12.39 -9.33
C GLY A 39 -2.31 -13.47 -9.65
N GLY A 40 -2.09 -14.43 -8.76
CA GLY A 40 -1.12 -15.50 -8.95
C GLY A 40 0.30 -15.15 -8.51
N LEU A 41 0.53 -13.92 -8.07
CA LEU A 41 1.80 -13.50 -7.49
C LEU A 41 1.72 -13.53 -5.97
N LEU A 42 2.84 -13.81 -5.32
CA LEU A 42 2.99 -13.63 -3.88
C LEU A 42 3.82 -12.37 -3.62
N ILE A 43 3.28 -11.48 -2.81
CA ILE A 43 3.95 -10.24 -2.45
C ILE A 43 4.18 -10.26 -0.94
N SER A 44 5.43 -10.31 -0.54
CA SER A 44 5.82 -10.49 0.85
C SER A 44 6.60 -9.26 1.33
N GLY A 45 6.20 -8.69 2.46
CA GLY A 45 6.85 -7.52 3.00
C GLY A 45 6.28 -7.11 4.35
N ASP A 46 6.61 -5.92 4.78
CA ASP A 46 6.06 -5.33 5.98
C ASP A 46 4.90 -4.40 5.63
N MET A 47 3.71 -4.73 6.07
CA MET A 47 2.55 -3.86 5.91
C MET A 47 2.72 -2.63 6.78
N ILE A 48 2.63 -1.46 6.16
CA ILE A 48 2.79 -0.16 6.80
C ILE A 48 1.56 0.70 6.56
N GLY A 49 1.40 1.73 7.36
CA GLY A 49 0.37 2.73 7.13
C GLY A 49 0.67 3.59 5.91
N GLY A 50 -0.38 4.20 5.36
CA GLY A 50 -0.25 5.07 4.19
C GLY A 50 0.63 6.30 4.48
N ARG A 51 0.60 6.84 5.69
CA ARG A 51 1.48 7.94 6.09
C ARG A 51 2.95 7.54 5.98
N THR A 52 3.31 6.41 6.55
CA THR A 52 4.67 5.88 6.48
C THR A 52 5.09 5.63 5.04
N TYR A 53 4.18 5.10 4.21
CA TYR A 53 4.44 4.86 2.79
C TYR A 53 4.83 6.16 2.08
N PHE A 54 4.06 7.23 2.25
CA PHE A 54 4.34 8.48 1.56
C PHE A 54 5.61 9.16 2.07
N ASP A 55 5.91 9.06 3.37
CA ASP A 55 7.17 9.56 3.91
C ASP A 55 8.37 8.83 3.31
N GLU A 56 8.29 7.50 3.22
CA GLU A 56 9.36 6.69 2.60
C GLU A 56 9.46 6.93 1.10
N PHE A 57 8.33 7.05 0.41
CA PHE A 57 8.30 7.34 -1.01
C PHE A 57 8.95 8.69 -1.31
N ALA A 58 8.59 9.72 -0.54
CA ALA A 58 9.15 11.06 -0.70
C ALA A 58 10.68 11.05 -0.53
N ARG A 59 11.17 10.35 0.48
CA ARG A 59 12.61 10.22 0.74
C ARG A 59 13.33 9.52 -0.40
N ARG A 60 12.80 8.38 -0.86
CA ARG A 60 13.41 7.62 -1.96
C ARG A 60 13.37 8.38 -3.27
N PHE A 61 12.29 9.11 -3.52
CA PHE A 61 12.17 9.95 -4.71
C PHE A 61 13.23 11.05 -4.71
N LYS A 62 13.41 11.75 -3.59
CA LYS A 62 14.42 12.78 -3.41
C LYS A 62 15.83 12.23 -3.64
N ASP A 63 16.14 11.09 -3.03
CA ASP A 63 17.46 10.44 -3.16
C ASP A 63 17.75 9.96 -4.58
N GLY A 64 16.72 9.64 -5.36
CA GLY A 64 16.86 9.19 -6.74
C GLY A 64 17.11 10.29 -7.76
N PHE A 65 16.85 11.55 -7.41
CA PHE A 65 16.99 12.68 -8.32
C PHE A 65 18.09 13.64 -7.85
N ARG A 66 19.34 13.24 -8.03
CA ARG A 66 20.51 14.02 -7.59
C ARG A 66 20.77 15.26 -8.41
N ASP A 67 20.22 15.35 -9.63
CA ASP A 67 20.45 16.45 -10.57
C ASP A 67 19.49 17.62 -10.38
N ILE A 68 18.58 17.51 -9.42
CA ILE A 68 17.60 18.56 -9.09
C ILE A 68 18.21 19.46 -8.00
N SER A 69 17.94 20.77 -8.08
CA SER A 69 18.35 21.68 -7.02
C SER A 69 17.77 21.25 -5.67
N SER A 70 18.50 21.50 -4.58
CA SER A 70 18.06 21.11 -3.24
C SER A 70 16.72 21.76 -2.86
N GLU A 71 16.45 22.95 -3.35
CA GLU A 71 15.20 23.66 -3.12
C GLU A 71 14.03 22.94 -3.81
N THR A 72 14.18 22.56 -5.09
CA THR A 72 13.18 21.82 -5.83
C THR A 72 12.95 20.44 -5.20
N ALA A 73 14.01 19.76 -4.80
CA ALA A 73 13.91 18.44 -4.15
C ALA A 73 13.12 18.53 -2.85
N SER A 74 13.34 19.57 -2.03
CA SER A 74 12.59 19.77 -0.80
C SER A 74 11.10 20.04 -1.05
N THR A 75 10.79 20.82 -2.08
CA THR A 75 9.39 21.08 -2.46
C THR A 75 8.68 19.82 -2.89
N ILE A 76 9.34 19.00 -3.68
CA ILE A 76 8.79 17.70 -4.14
C ILE A 76 8.58 16.77 -2.94
N GLU A 77 9.56 16.70 -2.04
CA GLU A 77 9.45 15.88 -0.83
C GLU A 77 8.24 16.27 0.01
N GLU A 78 8.06 17.56 0.26
CA GLU A 78 6.90 18.07 1.01
C GLU A 78 5.59 17.74 0.32
N THR A 79 5.54 17.85 -1.01
CA THR A 79 4.34 17.54 -1.80
C THR A 79 3.94 16.09 -1.60
N PHE A 80 4.87 15.15 -1.69
CA PHE A 80 4.56 13.73 -1.49
C PHE A 80 4.19 13.43 -0.04
N LYS A 81 4.84 14.05 0.94
CA LYS A 81 4.49 13.90 2.35
C LYS A 81 3.05 14.34 2.63
N ARG A 82 2.59 15.41 1.98
CA ARG A 82 1.20 15.89 2.13
C ARG A 82 0.17 14.88 1.65
N LEU A 83 0.50 14.07 0.66
CA LEU A 83 -0.40 12.99 0.22
C LEU A 83 -0.67 11.98 1.33
N GLY A 84 0.26 11.86 2.28
CA GLY A 84 0.09 11.01 3.45
C GLY A 84 -0.81 11.59 4.54
N ASP A 85 -1.14 12.88 4.47
CA ASP A 85 -1.94 13.54 5.51
C ASP A 85 -3.34 12.96 5.65
N VAL A 86 -3.90 12.38 4.59
CA VAL A 86 -5.21 11.73 4.62
C VAL A 86 -5.25 10.51 5.56
N TYR A 87 -4.08 9.98 5.90
CA TYR A 87 -3.94 8.85 6.83
C TYR A 87 -3.68 9.28 8.27
N ASP A 88 -3.51 10.59 8.51
CA ASP A 88 -3.24 11.11 9.84
C ASP A 88 -4.52 11.04 10.69
N PRO A 89 -4.51 10.33 11.84
CA PRO A 89 -5.70 10.23 12.70
C PRO A 89 -6.20 11.60 13.20
N ILE A 90 -5.29 12.53 13.45
CA ILE A 90 -5.63 13.87 13.93
C ILE A 90 -6.38 14.65 12.86
N GLN A 91 -5.98 14.54 11.62
CA GLN A 91 -6.66 15.21 10.51
C GLN A 91 -8.00 14.58 10.17
N LYS A 92 -8.16 13.26 10.36
CA LYS A 92 -9.43 12.59 10.20
C LYS A 92 -10.47 13.09 11.20
N GLU A 93 -10.08 13.34 12.46
CA GLU A 93 -10.96 13.87 13.48
C GLU A 93 -11.39 15.31 13.19
N SER A 94 -10.52 16.13 12.62
CA SER A 94 -10.82 17.53 12.31
C SER A 94 -11.78 17.71 11.14
N GLN A 95 -11.98 16.69 10.30
CA GLN A 95 -12.89 16.74 9.16
C GLN A 95 -14.31 16.27 9.50
N GLY A 96 -14.58 15.93 10.74
CA GLY A 96 -15.88 15.52 11.20
C GLY A 96 -16.24 14.07 10.91
N SER A 97 -17.24 13.57 11.63
CA SER A 97 -17.65 12.16 11.62
C SER A 97 -18.22 11.63 10.29
N ALA A 98 -18.42 12.50 9.30
CA ALA A 98 -19.01 12.12 8.02
C ALA A 98 -18.04 11.43 7.05
N ALA A 99 -16.76 11.33 7.37
CA ALA A 99 -15.74 10.90 6.44
C ALA A 99 -14.85 9.78 6.96
N ILE A 100 -15.37 8.86 7.76
CA ILE A 100 -14.66 7.63 8.07
C ILE A 100 -14.74 6.73 6.83
N LEU A 101 -13.96 7.07 5.82
CA LEU A 101 -13.76 6.19 4.69
C LEU A 101 -12.89 5.03 5.14
N LYS A 102 -13.42 3.83 5.03
CA LYS A 102 -12.63 2.62 5.25
C LYS A 102 -11.49 2.59 4.23
N PRO A 103 -10.29 2.17 4.62
CA PRO A 103 -9.18 2.09 3.68
C PRO A 103 -9.49 1.10 2.57
N TYR A 104 -9.09 1.44 1.36
CA TYR A 104 -9.22 0.58 0.18
C TYR A 104 -7.87 0.26 -0.46
N LEU A 105 -6.80 0.82 0.06
CA LEU A 105 -5.42 0.61 -0.39
C LEU A 105 -4.60 -0.06 0.72
N ILE A 106 -3.64 -0.86 0.30
CA ILE A 106 -2.70 -1.51 1.20
C ILE A 106 -1.27 -1.16 0.77
N HIS A 107 -0.40 -0.92 1.73
CA HIS A 107 0.97 -0.49 1.49
C HIS A 107 1.95 -1.44 2.17
N LEU A 108 2.99 -1.80 1.45
CA LEU A 108 4.08 -2.60 1.99
C LEU A 108 5.42 -1.88 1.77
N LYS A 109 6.32 -2.02 2.72
CA LYS A 109 7.73 -1.70 2.54
C LYS A 109 8.55 -2.98 2.55
N ASP A 110 9.75 -2.89 2.03
CA ASP A 110 10.67 -4.03 1.90
C ASP A 110 10.00 -5.23 1.22
N ALA A 111 9.16 -4.93 0.24
CA ALA A 111 8.38 -5.95 -0.46
C ALA A 111 9.22 -6.69 -1.50
N GLN A 112 9.02 -8.00 -1.54
CA GLN A 112 9.57 -8.87 -2.58
C GLN A 112 8.42 -9.57 -3.29
N ILE A 113 8.52 -9.67 -4.61
CA ILE A 113 7.49 -10.28 -5.45
C ILE A 113 7.98 -11.65 -5.90
N TYR A 114 7.20 -12.67 -5.60
CA TYR A 114 7.48 -14.06 -5.95
C TYR A 114 6.50 -14.50 -7.02
N GLN A 115 7.04 -15.02 -8.11
CA GLN A 115 6.24 -15.57 -9.20
C GLN A 115 6.28 -17.09 -9.17
N SER A 116 5.11 -17.73 -9.24
CA SER A 116 5.03 -19.17 -9.30
C SER A 116 5.68 -19.70 -10.58
N GLY A 117 6.51 -20.73 -10.45
CA GLY A 117 7.19 -21.34 -11.59
C GLY A 117 8.40 -20.58 -12.11
N ALA A 118 8.75 -19.46 -11.48
CA ALA A 118 9.97 -18.75 -11.83
C ALA A 118 11.22 -19.56 -11.44
N SER A 119 12.13 -19.73 -12.39
CA SER A 119 13.39 -20.44 -12.15
C SER A 119 14.44 -19.60 -11.44
N HIS A 120 14.14 -18.34 -11.19
CA HIS A 120 15.03 -17.40 -10.52
C HIS A 120 14.46 -16.97 -9.18
N PRO A 121 15.31 -16.82 -8.15
CA PRO A 121 14.85 -16.22 -6.90
C PRO A 121 14.37 -14.79 -7.16
N PRO A 122 13.47 -14.26 -6.32
CA PRO A 122 13.06 -12.88 -6.45
C PRO A 122 14.28 -11.96 -6.38
N SER A 123 14.23 -10.84 -7.08
CA SER A 123 15.26 -9.83 -7.00
C SER A 123 15.56 -9.50 -5.54
N GLU A 124 16.83 -9.39 -5.18
CA GLU A 124 17.23 -8.92 -3.84
C GLU A 124 16.73 -7.50 -3.56
N LYS A 125 16.34 -6.79 -4.61
CA LYS A 125 15.83 -5.44 -4.50
C LYS A 125 14.47 -5.44 -3.83
N ARG A 126 14.41 -4.83 -2.68
CA ARG A 126 13.19 -4.63 -1.91
C ARG A 126 12.54 -3.32 -2.31
N VAL A 127 11.23 -3.34 -2.50
CA VAL A 127 10.51 -2.19 -3.05
C VAL A 127 9.41 -1.73 -2.10
N LEU A 128 8.99 -0.48 -2.28
CA LEU A 128 7.73 -0.01 -1.75
C LEU A 128 6.62 -0.49 -2.70
N TRP A 129 5.59 -1.07 -2.14
CA TRP A 129 4.47 -1.59 -2.92
C TRP A 129 3.16 -1.01 -2.43
N ARG A 130 2.31 -0.64 -3.36
CA ARG A 130 0.98 -0.10 -3.11
C ARG A 130 -0.02 -0.78 -4.00
N GLY A 131 -1.12 -1.24 -3.44
CA GLY A 131 -2.15 -1.92 -4.20
C GLY A 131 -3.54 -1.73 -3.62
N ARG A 132 -4.54 -2.21 -4.36
CA ARG A 132 -5.94 -2.16 -3.92
C ARG A 132 -6.27 -3.39 -3.09
N LEU A 133 -6.96 -3.20 -1.97
CA LEU A 133 -7.42 -4.30 -1.14
C LEU A 133 -8.31 -5.28 -1.91
N GLU A 134 -9.16 -4.78 -2.81
CA GLU A 134 -10.04 -5.64 -3.63
C GLU A 134 -9.27 -6.58 -4.58
N ALA A 135 -8.01 -6.28 -4.87
CA ALA A 135 -7.16 -7.11 -5.72
C ALA A 135 -6.47 -8.24 -4.94
N VAL A 136 -6.52 -8.23 -3.63
CA VAL A 136 -5.90 -9.26 -2.80
C VAL A 136 -6.81 -10.48 -2.73
N ASP A 137 -6.34 -11.61 -3.23
CA ASP A 137 -7.08 -12.87 -3.22
C ASP A 137 -7.00 -13.58 -1.87
N GLY A 138 -5.90 -13.42 -1.15
CA GLY A 138 -5.70 -14.00 0.16
C GLY A 138 -4.43 -13.47 0.82
N PHE A 139 -4.24 -13.78 2.09
CA PHE A 139 -3.05 -13.36 2.82
C PHE A 139 -2.69 -14.33 3.93
N SER A 140 -1.44 -14.28 4.35
CA SER A 140 -0.96 -14.94 5.56
C SER A 140 -0.05 -13.99 6.31
N LEU A 141 -0.01 -14.12 7.63
CA LEU A 141 0.94 -13.36 8.44
C LEU A 141 2.34 -13.91 8.26
N GLY A 142 3.30 -13.01 8.27
CA GLY A 142 4.71 -13.36 8.13
C GLY A 142 5.23 -13.13 6.72
N LYS A 143 6.54 -12.93 6.64
CA LYS A 143 7.24 -12.78 5.36
C LYS A 143 7.77 -14.13 4.90
N LEU A 144 7.76 -14.34 3.59
CA LEU A 144 8.41 -15.48 2.99
C LEU A 144 9.93 -15.30 3.08
N SER A 145 10.61 -16.36 3.49
CA SER A 145 12.05 -16.43 3.38
C SER A 145 12.40 -17.67 2.59
N LEU A 146 13.15 -17.50 1.51
CA LEU A 146 13.76 -18.62 0.80
C LEU A 146 15.03 -18.97 1.52
N ARG A 147 15.08 -20.19 2.01
CA ARG A 147 16.31 -20.77 2.49
C ARG A 147 17.09 -21.40 1.34
#